data_636c75faadbd8f348eb637e32fb3ed5c
#
_entry.id   636c75faadbd8f348eb637e32fb3ed5c
#
_cell.length_a   1.000
_cell.length_b   1.000
_cell.length_c   1.000
_cell.angle_alpha   90.00
_cell.angle_beta   90.00
_cell.angle_gamma   90.00
#
_symmetry.space_group_name_H-M   'P 1'
#
loop_
_entity.id
_entity.type
_entity.pdbx_description
1 polymer ?
#
loop_
_entity_poly.entity_id
_entity_poly.type
_entity_poly.pdbx_seq_one_letter_code
_entity_poly.pdbx_strand_id
1 'polypeptide(L)'
;MALLATTLLAACSKVPDGILSEKKMQGVLTDMLLAEAMVNVDYNTYKSDTMKLALYESVFRKHDITQAVYDSSLVWYGRNLD
;
A
#
# COMPACT_ATOMS: atom_id res chain seq x y z
N MET A 1 23.29 14.79 -17.97
CA MET A 1 23.13 13.74 -16.94
C MET A 1 22.51 14.27 -15.66
N ALA A 2 23.02 15.36 -15.13
CA ALA A 2 22.47 15.96 -13.92
C ALA A 2 21.01 16.37 -14.10
N LEU A 3 20.66 16.80 -15.29
CA LEU A 3 19.29 17.20 -15.61
C LEU A 3 18.31 16.05 -15.48
N LEU A 4 18.72 14.87 -15.90
CA LEU A 4 17.88 13.70 -15.81
C LEU A 4 17.59 13.31 -14.37
N ALA A 5 18.61 13.35 -13.53
CA ALA A 5 18.45 13.06 -12.12
C ALA A 5 17.51 14.06 -11.44
N THR A 6 17.64 15.34 -11.80
CA THR A 6 16.77 16.37 -11.26
C THR A 6 15.31 16.14 -11.64
N THR A 7 15.06 15.71 -12.88
CA THR A 7 13.72 15.41 -13.34
C THR A 7 13.10 14.25 -12.54
N LEU A 8 13.89 13.22 -12.28
CA LEU A 8 13.42 12.09 -11.49
C LEU A 8 13.06 12.51 -10.07
N LEU A 9 13.88 13.35 -9.47
CA LEU A 9 13.60 13.85 -8.12
C LEU A 9 12.31 14.67 -8.08
N ALA A 10 12.10 15.50 -9.11
CA ALA A 10 10.87 16.28 -9.20
C ALA A 10 9.64 15.37 -9.30
N ALA A 11 9.74 14.29 -10.08
CA ALA A 11 8.64 13.34 -10.19
C ALA A 11 8.35 12.65 -8.85
N CYS A 12 9.41 12.31 -8.10
CA CYS A 12 9.24 11.67 -6.79
C CYS A 12 8.64 12.63 -5.76
N SER A 13 8.82 13.93 -5.92
CA SER A 13 8.34 14.92 -4.97
C SER A 13 6.85 15.23 -5.11
N LYS A 14 6.14 14.59 -6.04
CA LYS A 14 4.72 14.81 -6.21
C LYS A 14 3.87 14.24 -5.08
N VAL A 15 4.41 13.29 -4.36
CA VAL A 15 3.67 12.63 -3.27
C VAL A 15 3.91 13.39 -1.98
N PRO A 16 2.84 13.79 -1.26
CA PRO A 16 2.98 14.51 0.01
C PRO A 16 3.65 13.67 1.08
N ASP A 17 4.17 14.34 2.10
CA ASP A 17 4.69 13.65 3.28
C ASP A 17 3.56 12.89 3.95
N GLY A 18 3.88 11.73 4.49
CA GLY A 18 2.91 10.88 5.15
C GLY A 18 2.14 9.96 4.21
N ILE A 19 2.36 10.10 2.90
CA ILE A 19 1.77 9.24 1.88
C ILE A 19 2.87 8.35 1.32
N LEU A 20 2.56 7.07 1.11
CA LEU A 20 3.53 6.12 0.57
C LEU A 20 3.97 6.52 -0.84
N SER A 21 5.26 6.36 -1.13
CA SER A 21 5.74 6.58 -2.49
C SER A 21 5.04 5.62 -3.46
N GLU A 22 5.04 5.97 -4.73
CA GLU A 22 4.38 5.16 -5.75
C GLU A 22 4.90 3.72 -5.75
N LYS A 23 6.21 3.56 -5.69
CA LYS A 23 6.82 2.22 -5.67
C LYS A 23 6.42 1.44 -4.42
N LYS A 24 6.46 2.10 -3.27
CA LYS A 24 6.07 1.48 -2.01
C LYS A 24 4.59 1.09 -2.03
N MET A 25 3.74 1.98 -2.53
CA MET A 25 2.31 1.73 -2.63
C MET A 25 2.00 0.55 -3.53
N GLN A 26 2.71 0.43 -4.66
CA GLN A 26 2.54 -0.72 -5.55
C GLN A 26 2.82 -2.04 -4.83
N GLY A 27 3.89 -2.09 -4.05
CA GLY A 27 4.24 -3.29 -3.28
C GLY A 27 3.18 -3.64 -2.24
N VAL A 28 2.71 -2.63 -1.52
CA VAL A 28 1.68 -2.83 -0.50
C VAL A 28 0.37 -3.29 -1.13
N LEU A 29 -0.05 -2.64 -2.22
CA LEU A 29 -1.28 -3.03 -2.92
C LEU A 29 -1.21 -4.45 -3.44
N THR A 30 -0.07 -4.84 -4.01
CA THR A 30 0.12 -6.20 -4.49
C THR A 30 -0.12 -7.21 -3.37
N ASP A 31 0.49 -6.98 -2.21
CA ASP A 31 0.34 -7.89 -1.09
C ASP A 31 -1.06 -7.85 -0.50
N MET A 32 -1.71 -6.69 -0.49
CA MET A 32 -3.10 -6.59 -0.04
C MET A 32 -4.05 -7.36 -0.96
N LEU A 33 -3.83 -7.30 -2.26
CA LEU A 33 -4.63 -8.08 -3.21
C LEU A 33 -4.42 -9.57 -3.02
N LEU A 34 -3.18 -9.99 -2.76
CA LEU A 34 -2.89 -11.37 -2.44
C LEU A 34 -3.59 -11.81 -1.15
N ALA A 35 -3.59 -10.94 -0.14
CA ALA A 35 -4.26 -11.23 1.12
C ALA A 35 -5.77 -11.41 0.90
N GLU A 36 -6.38 -10.54 0.10
CA GLU A 36 -7.80 -10.69 -0.22
C GLU A 36 -8.09 -11.97 -0.98
N ALA A 37 -7.20 -12.36 -1.87
CA ALA A 37 -7.34 -13.62 -2.59
C ALA A 37 -7.27 -14.80 -1.63
N MET A 38 -6.39 -14.75 -0.62
CA MET A 38 -6.31 -15.78 0.40
C MET A 38 -7.61 -15.91 1.19
N VAL A 39 -8.21 -14.78 1.54
CA VAL A 39 -9.51 -14.78 2.23
C VAL A 39 -10.57 -15.47 1.37
N ASN A 40 -10.60 -15.20 0.09
CA ASN A 40 -11.58 -15.78 -0.82
C ASN A 40 -11.37 -17.28 -1.06
N VAL A 41 -10.11 -17.69 -1.17
CA VAL A 41 -9.77 -19.09 -1.43
C VAL A 41 -9.96 -19.95 -0.19
N ASP A 42 -9.61 -19.42 0.98
CA ASP A 42 -9.71 -20.15 2.24
C ASP A 42 -10.65 -19.42 3.19
N TYR A 43 -11.88 -19.27 2.76
CA TYR A 43 -12.89 -18.52 3.49
C TYR A 43 -13.08 -19.04 4.92
N ASN A 44 -13.04 -20.36 5.09
CA ASN A 44 -13.28 -20.95 6.43
C ASN A 44 -12.24 -20.50 7.45
N THR A 45 -10.97 -20.36 7.02
CA THR A 45 -9.91 -19.87 7.90
C THR A 45 -10.07 -18.39 8.21
N TYR A 46 -10.43 -17.58 7.21
CA TYR A 46 -10.42 -16.13 7.32
C TYR A 46 -11.80 -15.49 7.44
N LYS A 47 -12.84 -16.28 7.75
CA LYS A 47 -14.20 -15.72 7.84
C LYS A 47 -14.39 -14.82 9.05
N SER A 48 -13.59 -14.97 10.10
CA SER A 48 -13.70 -14.12 11.28
C SER A 48 -12.94 -12.80 11.05
N ASP A 49 -13.47 -11.72 11.65
CA ASP A 49 -12.83 -10.42 11.54
C ASP A 49 -11.43 -10.43 12.15
N THR A 50 -11.24 -11.19 13.23
CA THR A 50 -9.94 -11.30 13.90
C THR A 50 -8.88 -11.86 12.95
N MET A 51 -9.22 -12.92 12.23
CA MET A 51 -8.26 -13.55 11.32
C MET A 51 -7.98 -12.68 10.11
N LYS A 52 -9.00 -12.01 9.57
CA LYS A 52 -8.79 -11.05 8.47
C LYS A 52 -7.87 -9.91 8.90
N LEU A 53 -8.13 -9.36 10.08
CA LEU A 53 -7.32 -8.27 10.60
C LEU A 53 -5.87 -8.69 10.79
N ALA A 54 -5.65 -9.88 11.34
CA ALA A 54 -4.30 -10.41 11.54
C ALA A 54 -3.56 -10.54 10.20
N LEU A 55 -4.27 -10.99 9.17
CA LEU A 55 -3.68 -11.12 7.84
C LEU A 55 -3.28 -9.76 7.27
N TYR A 56 -4.17 -8.77 7.35
CA TYR A 56 -3.87 -7.43 6.84
C TYR A 56 -2.75 -6.77 7.63
N GLU A 57 -2.73 -6.94 8.94
CA GLU A 57 -1.66 -6.42 9.78
C GLU A 57 -0.31 -7.02 9.42
N SER A 58 -0.28 -8.28 9.00
CA SER A 58 0.97 -8.92 8.58
C SER A 58 1.53 -8.25 7.32
N VAL A 59 0.67 -7.79 6.42
CA VAL A 59 1.11 -7.04 5.24
C VAL A 59 1.72 -5.70 5.66
N PHE A 60 1.04 -4.98 6.55
CA PHE A 60 1.56 -3.69 7.03
C PHE A 60 2.91 -3.85 7.72
N ARG A 61 3.04 -4.89 8.53
CA ARG A 61 4.30 -5.17 9.22
C ARG A 61 5.42 -5.51 8.24
N LYS A 62 5.10 -6.29 7.21
CA LYS A 62 6.08 -6.63 6.18
C LYS A 62 6.64 -5.38 5.51
N HIS A 63 5.80 -4.38 5.29
CA HIS A 63 6.20 -3.14 4.62
C HIS A 63 6.59 -2.04 5.59
N ASP A 64 6.58 -2.33 6.89
CA ASP A 64 6.94 -1.36 7.93
C ASP A 64 6.09 -0.09 7.84
N ILE A 65 4.79 -0.27 7.72
CA ILE A 65 3.84 0.83 7.67
C ILE A 65 2.72 0.59 8.68
N THR A 66 1.96 1.64 8.95
CA THR A 66 0.77 1.55 9.79
C THR A 66 -0.48 1.53 8.92
N GLN A 67 -1.58 1.06 9.50
CA GLN A 67 -2.86 1.11 8.82
C GLN A 67 -3.24 2.54 8.46
N ALA A 68 -2.98 3.50 9.37
CA ALA A 68 -3.32 4.90 9.11
C ALA A 68 -2.61 5.43 7.88
N VAL A 69 -1.33 5.10 7.71
CA VAL A 69 -0.57 5.52 6.53
C VAL A 69 -1.11 4.86 5.27
N TYR A 70 -1.46 3.58 5.36
CA TYR A 70 -2.06 2.88 4.23
C TYR A 70 -3.38 3.52 3.82
N ASP A 71 -4.26 3.78 4.79
CA ASP A 71 -5.57 4.37 4.52
C ASP A 71 -5.44 5.76 3.89
N SER A 72 -4.56 6.59 4.43
CA SER A 72 -4.31 7.92 3.87
C SER A 72 -3.77 7.85 2.46
N SER A 73 -2.85 6.91 2.22
CA SER A 73 -2.25 6.74 0.90
C SER A 73 -3.30 6.25 -0.11
N LEU A 74 -4.14 5.33 0.31
CA LEU A 74 -5.20 4.81 -0.56
C LEU A 74 -6.15 5.92 -1.00
N VAL A 75 -6.54 6.78 -0.06
CA VAL A 75 -7.42 7.91 -0.36
C VAL A 75 -6.72 8.88 -1.32
N TRP A 76 -5.44 9.20 -1.04
CA TRP A 76 -4.70 10.15 -1.88
C TRP A 76 -4.55 9.63 -3.30
N TYR A 77 -4.15 8.37 -3.46
CA TYR A 77 -3.99 7.78 -4.79
C TYR A 77 -5.33 7.66 -5.51
N GLY A 78 -6.40 7.36 -4.79
CA GLY A 78 -7.72 7.30 -5.38
C GLY A 78 -8.19 8.63 -5.97
N ARG A 79 -7.73 9.74 -5.37
CA ARG A 79 -8.06 11.08 -5.85
C ARG A 79 -7.11 11.58 -6.94
N ASN A 80 -5.97 10.95 -7.11
CA ASN A 80 -4.90 11.42 -7.99
C ASN A 80 -4.53 10.35 -9.02
N LEU A 81 -5.54 9.68 -9.58
CA LEU A 81 -5.34 8.60 -10.53
C LEU A 81 -4.93 9.07 -11.92
N ASP A 82 -5.00 10.34 -12.20
CA ASP A 82 -4.55 10.87 -13.48
C ASP A 82 -3.02 10.93 -13.57
#